data_3066f913a85df57c5c19058b55edb10c
#
_entry.id   3066f913a85df57c5c19058b55edb10c
#
_cell.length_a   1.000
_cell.length_b   1.000
_cell.length_c   1.000
_cell.angle_alpha   90.00
_cell.angle_beta   90.00
_cell.angle_gamma   90.00
#
_symmetry.space_group_name_H-M   'P 1'
#
loop_
_entity.id
_entity.type
_entity.pdbx_description
1 polymer ?
#
loop_
_entity_poly.entity_id
_entity_poly.type
_entity_poly.pdbx_seq_one_letter_code
_entity_poly.pdbx_strand_id
1 'polypeptide(L)'
;MKTAVILCAGQGRKMWPYGATRNKAMLPVANRPLILWQVDALTTIGVEKIVLAVDYRQEQLRSLLDHDPRIAFVSAGGCNGTAPALLAAWSTLQDPSLLLCYGDILYTAEDLRALLRLHQERRRPATALLQPLGEEKPNEWLCAQVSGDRIEQVLGHPRDSVSHRFAGVFALEKSMLPFLRANPGRMEAIQVGMMAPDEAHLEASLQIALEADHEIGAAQAGATLQDLDKPWHLLQANYAWGRHLLQSMERSNMADTAKISKRATINGYVLIGANSEIGDGVIIEGNVWIGKNSRVVQGAILEKNVIIGDHCTVRRYAQIEEGSVIGDRCFIGHCAEVAGVLMRNVYAYHYGEYWGILGEACDLGAATVCGNLRFDDGQTVHQVCGHRETPLLGANAAYLGDYVRTGVNAILMPGVKVGPYSVIGAGALVNEQVPERTLVYVQQQQIRKTWGPERYGW
;
A
#
# COMPACT_ATOMS: atom_id res chain seq x y z
N MET A 1 -17.11 -13.44 -17.58
CA MET A 1 -15.79 -13.18 -18.17
C MET A 1 -14.81 -14.20 -17.60
N LYS A 2 -13.97 -14.81 -18.44
CA LYS A 2 -13.02 -15.87 -18.07
C LYS A 2 -11.57 -15.39 -18.09
N THR A 3 -11.35 -14.23 -18.70
CA THR A 3 -10.03 -13.64 -18.88
C THR A 3 -9.96 -12.29 -18.18
N ALA A 4 -8.85 -12.06 -17.47
CA ALA A 4 -8.51 -10.77 -16.89
C ALA A 4 -7.15 -10.27 -17.40
N VAL A 5 -7.01 -8.95 -17.49
CA VAL A 5 -5.73 -8.25 -17.73
C VAL A 5 -5.41 -7.42 -16.49
N ILE A 6 -4.17 -7.51 -16.00
CA ILE A 6 -3.70 -6.65 -14.91
C ILE A 6 -2.55 -5.79 -15.43
N LEU A 7 -2.67 -4.47 -15.31
CA LEU A 7 -1.65 -3.52 -15.75
C LEU A 7 -0.61 -3.27 -14.66
N CYS A 8 0.59 -3.80 -14.84
CA CYS A 8 1.69 -3.73 -13.87
C CYS A 8 2.97 -3.08 -14.43
N ALA A 9 2.84 -2.25 -15.48
CA ALA A 9 4.00 -1.69 -16.19
C ALA A 9 4.54 -0.37 -15.58
N GLY A 10 3.75 0.31 -14.75
CA GLY A 10 4.06 1.66 -14.24
C GLY A 10 5.26 1.71 -13.29
N GLN A 11 6.05 2.79 -13.39
CA GLN A 11 7.25 3.01 -12.56
C GLN A 11 6.94 3.33 -11.09
N GLY A 12 5.72 3.72 -10.75
CA GLY A 12 5.33 4.03 -9.38
C GLY A 12 6.08 5.20 -8.72
N ARG A 13 6.40 6.25 -9.49
CA ARG A 13 7.19 7.41 -9.00
C ARG A 13 6.58 8.10 -7.79
N LYS A 14 5.24 8.21 -7.74
CA LYS A 14 4.52 8.81 -6.62
C LYS A 14 4.63 7.97 -5.33
N MET A 15 4.93 6.67 -5.44
CA MET A 15 5.11 5.75 -4.32
C MET A 15 6.52 5.83 -3.69
N TRP A 16 7.36 6.77 -4.09
CA TRP A 16 8.68 6.95 -3.46
C TRP A 16 8.53 7.13 -1.93
N PRO A 17 9.36 6.41 -1.11
CA PRO A 17 10.60 5.71 -1.43
C PRO A 17 10.44 4.24 -1.90
N TYR A 18 9.26 3.63 -1.81
CA TYR A 18 9.08 2.19 -2.03
C TYR A 18 9.08 1.79 -3.51
N GLY A 19 8.59 2.65 -4.40
CA GLY A 19 8.61 2.44 -5.84
C GLY A 19 10.02 2.39 -6.45
N ALA A 20 11.04 2.91 -5.75
CA ALA A 20 12.43 2.87 -6.21
C ALA A 20 13.02 1.45 -6.25
N THR A 21 12.55 0.55 -5.39
CA THR A 21 13.10 -0.80 -5.22
C THR A 21 12.18 -1.92 -5.68
N ARG A 22 10.90 -1.64 -5.90
CA ARG A 22 9.91 -2.67 -6.29
C ARG A 22 8.83 -2.17 -7.23
N ASN A 23 8.22 -3.11 -7.96
CA ASN A 23 7.00 -2.85 -8.71
C ASN A 23 5.84 -2.55 -7.75
N LYS A 24 4.92 -1.64 -8.09
CA LYS A 24 3.76 -1.30 -7.25
C LYS A 24 2.92 -2.52 -6.86
N ALA A 25 2.70 -3.45 -7.80
CA ALA A 25 1.94 -4.68 -7.55
C ALA A 25 2.63 -5.65 -6.57
N MET A 26 3.91 -5.42 -6.26
CA MET A 26 4.69 -6.16 -5.27
C MET A 26 4.70 -5.51 -3.88
N LEU A 27 4.01 -4.38 -3.69
CA LEU A 27 3.89 -3.75 -2.38
C LEU A 27 3.18 -4.68 -1.39
N PRO A 28 3.69 -4.85 -0.16
CA PRO A 28 3.11 -5.76 0.81
C PRO A 28 1.87 -5.14 1.48
N VAL A 29 0.76 -5.85 1.40
CA VAL A 29 -0.45 -5.58 2.19
C VAL A 29 -0.74 -6.80 3.04
N ALA A 30 -0.86 -6.63 4.35
CA ALA A 30 -0.97 -7.74 5.31
C ALA A 30 0.08 -8.84 5.06
N ASN A 31 1.35 -8.44 4.90
CA ASN A 31 2.52 -9.29 4.65
C ASN A 31 2.51 -10.08 3.34
N ARG A 32 1.64 -9.75 2.41
CA ARG A 32 1.53 -10.46 1.13
C ARG A 32 1.58 -9.46 -0.03
N PRO A 33 2.33 -9.72 -1.13
CA PRO A 33 2.31 -8.88 -2.31
C PRO A 33 0.89 -8.60 -2.81
N LEU A 34 0.59 -7.34 -3.14
CA LEU A 34 -0.73 -6.90 -3.61
C LEU A 34 -1.27 -7.76 -4.75
N ILE A 35 -0.41 -8.09 -5.72
CA ILE A 35 -0.79 -8.90 -6.88
C ILE A 35 -1.38 -10.27 -6.50
N LEU A 36 -0.94 -10.88 -5.39
CA LEU A 36 -1.48 -12.17 -4.95
C LEU A 36 -2.91 -12.04 -4.41
N TRP A 37 -3.26 -10.91 -3.79
CA TRP A 37 -4.65 -10.65 -3.40
C TRP A 37 -5.54 -10.47 -4.63
N GLN A 38 -5.03 -9.79 -5.66
CA GLN A 38 -5.75 -9.61 -6.93
C GLN A 38 -5.98 -10.95 -7.65
N VAL A 39 -4.93 -11.80 -7.75
CA VAL A 39 -5.04 -13.14 -8.36
C VAL A 39 -6.04 -14.01 -7.61
N ASP A 40 -6.04 -13.98 -6.27
CA ASP A 40 -6.99 -14.75 -5.47
C ASP A 40 -8.44 -14.26 -5.69
N ALA A 41 -8.68 -12.96 -5.69
CA ALA A 41 -10.00 -12.41 -5.92
C ALA A 41 -10.54 -12.78 -7.32
N LEU A 42 -9.69 -12.66 -8.36
CA LEU A 42 -10.02 -13.06 -9.73
C LEU A 42 -10.32 -14.56 -9.84
N THR A 43 -9.51 -15.39 -9.21
CA THR A 43 -9.71 -16.85 -9.17
C THR A 43 -11.02 -17.22 -8.45
N THR A 44 -11.32 -16.53 -7.35
CA THR A 44 -12.55 -16.75 -6.56
C THR A 44 -13.83 -16.49 -7.36
N ILE A 45 -13.80 -15.60 -8.34
CA ILE A 45 -14.94 -15.33 -9.22
C ILE A 45 -14.93 -16.19 -10.50
N GLY A 46 -13.96 -17.09 -10.65
CA GLY A 46 -13.88 -18.05 -11.75
C GLY A 46 -13.17 -17.54 -13.01
N VAL A 47 -12.24 -16.59 -12.87
CA VAL A 47 -11.31 -16.22 -13.95
C VAL A 47 -10.33 -17.37 -14.15
N GLU A 48 -10.15 -17.78 -15.41
CA GLU A 48 -9.33 -18.94 -15.81
C GLU A 48 -7.97 -18.53 -16.41
N LYS A 49 -7.90 -17.31 -16.96
CA LYS A 49 -6.70 -16.76 -17.59
C LYS A 49 -6.45 -15.34 -17.12
N ILE A 50 -5.22 -15.07 -16.68
CA ILE A 50 -4.78 -13.74 -16.23
C ILE A 50 -3.57 -13.32 -17.07
N VAL A 51 -3.65 -12.17 -17.73
CA VAL A 51 -2.55 -11.59 -18.48
C VAL A 51 -1.99 -10.39 -17.73
N LEU A 52 -0.71 -10.43 -17.38
CA LEU A 52 0.00 -9.33 -16.76
C LEU A 52 0.70 -8.49 -17.84
N ALA A 53 0.28 -7.25 -18.01
CA ALA A 53 0.99 -6.28 -18.84
C ALA A 53 2.12 -5.66 -17.99
N VAL A 54 3.38 -5.97 -18.31
CA VAL A 54 4.54 -5.70 -17.46
C VAL A 54 5.61 -4.90 -18.18
N ASP A 55 6.41 -4.15 -17.43
CA ASP A 55 7.61 -3.45 -17.89
C ASP A 55 8.56 -3.21 -16.70
N TYR A 56 8.37 -2.13 -15.94
CA TYR A 56 9.23 -1.75 -14.83
C TYR A 56 9.33 -2.87 -13.78
N ARG A 57 10.54 -3.35 -13.50
CA ARG A 57 10.86 -4.42 -12.54
C ARG A 57 10.00 -5.70 -12.73
N GLN A 58 9.73 -6.05 -13.97
CA GLN A 58 8.93 -7.23 -14.31
C GLN A 58 9.52 -8.55 -13.79
N GLU A 59 10.83 -8.59 -13.57
CA GLU A 59 11.52 -9.76 -13.01
C GLU A 59 10.97 -10.19 -11.65
N GLN A 60 10.49 -9.24 -10.84
CA GLN A 60 9.89 -9.54 -9.54
C GLN A 60 8.55 -10.27 -9.68
N LEU A 61 7.71 -9.80 -10.61
CA LEU A 61 6.42 -10.44 -10.90
C LEU A 61 6.61 -11.81 -11.55
N ARG A 62 7.55 -11.93 -12.48
CA ARG A 62 7.87 -13.22 -13.11
C ARG A 62 8.39 -14.24 -12.09
N SER A 63 9.34 -13.86 -11.25
CA SER A 63 9.86 -14.72 -10.19
C SER A 63 8.78 -15.24 -9.24
N LEU A 64 7.74 -14.42 -9.00
CA LEU A 64 6.63 -14.78 -8.10
C LEU A 64 5.58 -15.67 -8.79
N LEU A 65 5.26 -15.43 -10.06
CA LEU A 65 4.04 -15.93 -10.70
C LEU A 65 4.25 -16.80 -11.95
N ASP A 66 5.49 -16.93 -12.47
CA ASP A 66 5.78 -17.66 -13.73
C ASP A 66 5.46 -19.16 -13.65
N HIS A 67 5.31 -19.69 -12.45
CA HIS A 67 4.94 -21.07 -12.21
C HIS A 67 3.42 -21.35 -12.26
N ASP A 68 2.59 -20.29 -12.25
CA ASP A 68 1.12 -20.46 -12.31
C ASP A 68 0.66 -20.53 -13.76
N PRO A 69 0.11 -21.69 -14.22
CA PRO A 69 -0.27 -21.89 -15.61
C PRO A 69 -1.42 -21.00 -16.09
N ARG A 70 -2.14 -20.34 -15.17
CA ARG A 70 -3.20 -19.39 -15.49
C ARG A 70 -2.66 -18.03 -15.90
N ILE A 71 -1.39 -17.75 -15.60
CA ILE A 71 -0.78 -16.43 -15.75
C ILE A 71 0.10 -16.39 -17.01
N ALA A 72 -0.12 -15.37 -17.83
CA ALA A 72 0.70 -15.03 -18.98
C ALA A 72 1.24 -13.61 -18.84
N PHE A 73 2.41 -13.34 -19.38
CA PHE A 73 3.05 -12.04 -19.35
C PHE A 73 3.12 -11.43 -20.74
N VAL A 74 2.75 -10.17 -20.86
CA VAL A 74 2.87 -9.37 -22.09
C VAL A 74 3.69 -8.14 -21.79
N SER A 75 4.65 -7.82 -22.67
CA SER A 75 5.41 -6.58 -22.54
C SER A 75 4.54 -5.38 -22.88
N ALA A 76 4.52 -4.40 -21.97
CA ALA A 76 3.94 -3.07 -22.18
C ALA A 76 5.05 -1.99 -22.26
N GLY A 77 6.28 -2.39 -22.55
CA GLY A 77 7.41 -1.49 -22.73
C GLY A 77 7.17 -0.48 -23.84
N GLY A 78 7.41 0.80 -23.56
CA GLY A 78 7.13 1.91 -24.48
C GLY A 78 5.67 2.36 -24.52
N CYS A 79 4.75 1.72 -23.80
CA CYS A 79 3.38 2.20 -23.67
C CYS A 79 3.33 3.40 -22.72
N ASN A 80 2.77 4.52 -23.21
CA ASN A 80 2.58 5.71 -22.39
C ASN A 80 1.10 5.79 -21.96
N GLY A 81 0.74 5.08 -20.91
CA GLY A 81 -0.60 5.07 -20.32
C GLY A 81 -1.30 3.71 -20.35
N THR A 82 -2.47 3.68 -19.72
CA THR A 82 -3.24 2.46 -19.47
C THR A 82 -3.93 1.92 -20.74
N ALA A 83 -4.39 2.80 -21.64
CA ALA A 83 -5.05 2.37 -22.88
C ALA A 83 -4.09 1.63 -23.85
N PRO A 84 -2.87 2.11 -24.18
CA PRO A 84 -1.96 1.35 -25.02
C PRO A 84 -1.43 0.08 -24.35
N ALA A 85 -1.25 0.05 -23.03
CA ALA A 85 -0.87 -1.16 -22.31
C ALA A 85 -1.97 -2.24 -22.39
N LEU A 86 -3.24 -1.83 -22.29
CA LEU A 86 -4.37 -2.72 -22.50
C LEU A 86 -4.43 -3.22 -23.95
N LEU A 87 -4.25 -2.36 -24.94
CA LEU A 87 -4.24 -2.75 -26.36
C LEU A 87 -3.16 -3.79 -26.65
N ALA A 88 -1.96 -3.62 -26.09
CA ALA A 88 -0.86 -4.59 -26.21
C ALA A 88 -1.28 -5.95 -25.65
N ALA A 89 -1.86 -5.99 -24.45
CA ALA A 89 -2.34 -7.22 -23.83
C ALA A 89 -3.51 -7.84 -24.61
N TRP A 90 -4.49 -7.02 -25.01
CA TRP A 90 -5.67 -7.52 -25.72
C TRP A 90 -5.33 -8.09 -27.11
N SER A 91 -4.29 -7.58 -27.77
CA SER A 91 -3.83 -8.11 -29.07
C SER A 91 -3.42 -9.59 -29.01
N THR A 92 -3.09 -10.10 -27.84
CA THR A 92 -2.71 -11.50 -27.60
C THR A 92 -3.89 -12.40 -27.24
N LEU A 93 -5.11 -11.83 -27.16
CA LEU A 93 -6.32 -12.49 -26.72
C LEU A 93 -7.37 -12.57 -27.84
N GLN A 94 -8.14 -13.67 -27.85
CA GLN A 94 -9.29 -13.84 -28.74
C GLN A 94 -10.62 -13.57 -28.05
N ASP A 95 -10.60 -13.33 -26.75
CA ASP A 95 -11.78 -13.18 -25.91
C ASP A 95 -12.63 -11.98 -26.35
N PRO A 96 -13.97 -12.13 -26.43
CA PRO A 96 -14.87 -11.04 -26.80
C PRO A 96 -15.00 -9.99 -25.70
N SER A 97 -14.70 -10.38 -24.47
CA SER A 97 -14.78 -9.52 -23.28
C SER A 97 -13.73 -9.91 -22.24
N LEU A 98 -13.31 -8.96 -21.42
CA LEU A 98 -12.36 -9.19 -20.35
C LEU A 98 -12.59 -8.28 -19.13
N LEU A 99 -12.05 -8.69 -17.98
CA LEU A 99 -11.83 -7.83 -16.84
C LEU A 99 -10.47 -7.13 -16.99
N LEU A 100 -10.44 -5.83 -16.78
CA LEU A 100 -9.23 -5.04 -16.65
C LEU A 100 -9.10 -4.60 -15.20
N CYS A 101 -7.90 -4.79 -14.63
CA CYS A 101 -7.55 -4.32 -13.30
C CYS A 101 -6.23 -3.54 -13.37
N TYR A 102 -6.12 -2.44 -12.63
CA TYR A 102 -4.83 -1.80 -12.42
C TYR A 102 -4.08 -2.54 -11.32
N GLY A 103 -2.78 -2.72 -11.49
CA GLY A 103 -1.94 -3.54 -10.63
C GLY A 103 -1.66 -2.94 -9.24
N ASP A 104 -2.11 -1.73 -8.99
CA ASP A 104 -1.98 -1.00 -7.74
C ASP A 104 -3.29 -0.89 -6.94
N ILE A 105 -4.35 -1.60 -7.36
CA ILE A 105 -5.65 -1.57 -6.69
C ILE A 105 -5.85 -2.84 -5.85
N LEU A 106 -6.17 -2.64 -4.57
CA LEU A 106 -6.61 -3.70 -3.69
C LEU A 106 -8.15 -3.76 -3.69
N TYR A 107 -8.70 -4.87 -4.13
CA TYR A 107 -10.14 -5.12 -4.22
C TYR A 107 -10.51 -6.51 -3.70
N THR A 108 -11.77 -6.70 -3.38
CA THR A 108 -12.34 -7.98 -2.96
C THR A 108 -13.00 -8.74 -4.12
N ALA A 109 -13.29 -10.02 -3.92
CA ALA A 109 -14.09 -10.79 -4.87
C ALA A 109 -15.52 -10.25 -4.97
N GLU A 110 -16.06 -9.64 -3.92
CA GLU A 110 -17.37 -9.00 -3.87
C GLU A 110 -17.44 -7.78 -4.79
N ASP A 111 -16.40 -6.96 -4.82
CA ASP A 111 -16.28 -5.82 -5.75
C ASP A 111 -16.37 -6.29 -7.20
N LEU A 112 -15.62 -7.34 -7.53
CA LEU A 112 -15.65 -7.93 -8.87
C LEU A 112 -17.00 -8.53 -9.22
N ARG A 113 -17.69 -9.19 -8.28
CA ARG A 113 -19.04 -9.73 -8.49
C ARG A 113 -20.06 -8.62 -8.72
N ALA A 114 -19.96 -7.51 -7.97
CA ALA A 114 -20.83 -6.36 -8.15
C ALA A 114 -20.67 -5.74 -9.55
N LEU A 115 -19.42 -5.54 -9.98
CA LEU A 115 -19.09 -5.06 -11.32
C LEU A 115 -19.65 -5.97 -12.42
N LEU A 116 -19.38 -7.28 -12.33
CA LEU A 116 -19.81 -8.25 -13.34
C LEU A 116 -21.32 -8.40 -13.40
N ARG A 117 -22.01 -8.36 -12.26
CA ARG A 117 -23.48 -8.41 -12.20
C ARG A 117 -24.08 -7.26 -12.98
N LEU A 118 -23.68 -6.02 -12.69
CA LEU A 118 -24.19 -4.84 -13.39
C LEU A 118 -23.88 -4.91 -14.89
N HIS A 119 -22.66 -5.30 -15.24
CA HIS A 119 -22.25 -5.43 -16.64
C HIS A 119 -23.10 -6.44 -17.43
N GLN A 120 -23.39 -7.60 -16.85
CA GLN A 120 -24.24 -8.64 -17.46
C GLN A 120 -25.70 -8.22 -17.57
N GLU A 121 -26.24 -7.55 -16.54
CA GLU A 121 -27.63 -7.08 -16.53
C GLU A 121 -27.89 -6.00 -17.59
N ARG A 122 -26.95 -5.08 -17.73
CA ARG A 122 -27.11 -3.91 -18.62
C ARG A 122 -26.54 -4.09 -20.01
N ARG A 123 -25.66 -5.06 -20.23
CA ARG A 123 -25.02 -5.37 -21.54
C ARG A 123 -24.38 -4.17 -22.22
N ARG A 124 -23.75 -3.29 -21.43
CA ARG A 124 -23.05 -2.10 -21.92
C ARG A 124 -21.67 -2.47 -22.46
N PRO A 125 -21.08 -1.67 -23.37
CA PRO A 125 -19.73 -1.94 -23.92
C PRO A 125 -18.63 -1.87 -22.86
N ALA A 126 -18.83 -1.09 -21.80
CA ALA A 126 -17.95 -1.04 -20.63
C ALA A 126 -18.75 -0.79 -19.35
N THR A 127 -18.23 -1.27 -18.24
CA THR A 127 -18.67 -0.94 -16.89
C THR A 127 -17.44 -0.70 -16.03
N ALA A 128 -17.37 0.44 -15.35
CA ALA A 128 -16.30 0.79 -14.43
C ALA A 128 -16.72 0.57 -12.98
N LEU A 129 -15.78 0.14 -12.15
CA LEU A 129 -15.94 0.17 -10.71
C LEU A 129 -15.56 1.56 -10.22
N LEU A 130 -16.42 2.18 -9.43
CA LEU A 130 -16.27 3.53 -8.92
C LEU A 130 -16.33 3.55 -7.39
N GLN A 131 -15.62 4.47 -6.78
CA GLN A 131 -15.63 4.67 -5.34
C GLN A 131 -16.09 6.09 -5.01
N PRO A 132 -16.99 6.27 -4.02
CA PRO A 132 -17.32 7.59 -3.52
C PRO A 132 -16.06 8.31 -3.01
N LEU A 133 -15.91 9.59 -3.33
CA LEU A 133 -14.75 10.39 -2.89
C LEU A 133 -14.74 10.62 -1.36
N GLY A 134 -15.93 10.73 -0.73
CA GLY A 134 -16.00 11.08 0.68
C GLY A 134 -15.31 12.42 0.97
N GLU A 135 -14.25 12.38 1.79
CA GLU A 135 -13.44 13.55 2.15
C GLU A 135 -12.22 13.77 1.24
N GLU A 136 -11.98 12.84 0.29
CA GLU A 136 -10.87 12.96 -0.67
C GLU A 136 -11.06 14.14 -1.61
N LYS A 137 -9.96 14.76 -2.02
CA LYS A 137 -10.00 15.91 -2.93
C LYS A 137 -10.10 15.45 -4.38
N PRO A 138 -11.11 15.89 -5.14
CA PRO A 138 -11.31 15.44 -6.53
C PRO A 138 -10.12 15.72 -7.44
N ASN A 139 -9.39 16.81 -7.19
CA ASN A 139 -8.22 17.19 -8.01
C ASN A 139 -7.01 16.23 -7.89
N GLU A 140 -7.07 15.26 -6.99
CA GLU A 140 -6.05 14.21 -6.85
C GLU A 140 -6.37 12.96 -7.70
N TRP A 141 -7.58 12.88 -8.30
CA TRP A 141 -8.10 11.67 -8.93
C TRP A 141 -8.65 11.86 -10.33
N LEU A 142 -8.74 10.76 -11.08
CA LEU A 142 -9.62 10.65 -12.23
C LEU A 142 -11.03 10.34 -11.72
N CYS A 143 -11.98 11.19 -12.07
CA CYS A 143 -13.32 11.20 -11.50
C CYS A 143 -14.40 10.94 -12.55
N ALA A 144 -15.59 10.59 -12.09
CA ALA A 144 -16.75 10.40 -12.91
C ALA A 144 -17.98 11.13 -12.35
N GLN A 145 -18.72 11.82 -13.22
CA GLN A 145 -20.07 12.24 -12.93
C GLN A 145 -20.99 11.04 -13.19
N VAL A 146 -21.84 10.73 -12.21
CA VAL A 146 -22.66 9.51 -12.22
C VAL A 146 -24.14 9.86 -12.07
N SER A 147 -24.99 9.21 -12.85
CA SER A 147 -26.46 9.24 -12.70
C SER A 147 -27.00 7.81 -12.64
N GLY A 148 -27.47 7.42 -11.46
CA GLY A 148 -27.93 6.05 -11.22
C GLY A 148 -26.78 5.05 -11.39
N ASP A 149 -26.91 4.14 -12.36
CA ASP A 149 -25.92 3.11 -12.69
C ASP A 149 -25.12 3.43 -13.97
N ARG A 150 -25.05 4.72 -14.37
CA ARG A 150 -24.36 5.18 -15.59
C ARG A 150 -23.36 6.30 -15.29
N ILE A 151 -22.27 6.28 -16.02
CA ILE A 151 -21.33 7.40 -16.10
C ILE A 151 -21.89 8.38 -17.14
N GLU A 152 -22.02 9.64 -16.77
CA GLU A 152 -22.40 10.73 -17.65
C GLU A 152 -21.21 11.46 -18.25
N GLN A 153 -20.15 11.59 -17.46
CA GLN A 153 -18.94 12.30 -17.86
C GLN A 153 -17.70 11.77 -17.11
N VAL A 154 -16.58 11.72 -17.80
CA VAL A 154 -15.25 11.46 -17.23
C VAL A 154 -14.54 12.79 -17.02
N LEU A 155 -13.96 12.99 -15.84
CA LEU A 155 -13.29 14.23 -15.42
C LEU A 155 -11.88 13.93 -14.93
N GLY A 156 -10.90 14.60 -15.53
CA GLY A 156 -9.50 14.54 -15.11
C GLY A 156 -9.20 15.60 -14.04
N HIS A 157 -8.94 15.18 -12.81
CA HIS A 157 -8.50 16.08 -11.73
C HIS A 157 -9.37 17.34 -11.56
N PRO A 158 -10.71 17.22 -11.40
CA PRO A 158 -11.61 18.36 -11.38
C PRO A 158 -11.40 19.22 -10.14
N ARG A 159 -11.71 20.53 -10.25
CA ARG A 159 -11.70 21.47 -9.11
C ARG A 159 -13.00 21.48 -8.35
N ASP A 160 -14.10 21.23 -9.06
CA ASP A 160 -15.43 21.24 -8.49
C ASP A 160 -15.74 19.90 -7.82
N SER A 161 -16.75 19.91 -6.94
CA SER A 161 -17.18 18.69 -6.25
C SER A 161 -17.73 17.67 -7.24
N VAL A 162 -17.20 16.47 -7.20
CA VAL A 162 -17.65 15.30 -7.95
C VAL A 162 -17.89 14.18 -6.97
N SER A 163 -18.84 13.33 -7.24
CA SER A 163 -19.25 12.29 -6.27
C SER A 163 -18.37 11.06 -6.24
N HIS A 164 -17.74 10.68 -7.37
CA HIS A 164 -17.02 9.42 -7.51
C HIS A 164 -15.67 9.57 -8.21
N ARG A 165 -14.74 8.69 -7.84
CA ARG A 165 -13.48 8.46 -8.56
C ARG A 165 -13.46 7.07 -9.18
N PHE A 166 -12.67 6.87 -10.23
CA PHE A 166 -12.41 5.56 -10.79
C PHE A 166 -11.61 4.70 -9.81
N ALA A 167 -11.99 3.42 -9.71
CA ALA A 167 -11.34 2.45 -8.85
C ALA A 167 -10.38 1.50 -9.60
N GLY A 168 -10.04 1.81 -10.85
CA GLY A 168 -9.06 1.07 -11.64
C GLY A 168 -9.47 -0.37 -11.99
N VAL A 169 -10.76 -0.70 -11.97
CA VAL A 169 -11.30 -2.01 -12.34
C VAL A 169 -12.45 -1.84 -13.31
N PHE A 170 -12.41 -2.58 -14.43
CA PHE A 170 -13.35 -2.44 -15.53
C PHE A 170 -13.76 -3.80 -16.11
N ALA A 171 -15.02 -3.92 -16.50
CA ALA A 171 -15.49 -4.97 -17.39
C ALA A 171 -15.64 -4.37 -18.80
N LEU A 172 -14.97 -4.96 -19.80
CA LEU A 172 -14.85 -4.39 -21.13
C LEU A 172 -15.25 -5.40 -22.20
N GLU A 173 -16.07 -4.96 -23.15
CA GLU A 173 -16.40 -5.70 -24.37
C GLU A 173 -15.47 -5.32 -25.53
N LYS A 174 -15.26 -6.21 -26.48
CA LYS A 174 -14.39 -5.98 -27.64
C LYS A 174 -14.83 -4.78 -28.49
N SER A 175 -16.08 -4.36 -28.39
CA SER A 175 -16.61 -3.14 -29.00
C SER A 175 -15.94 -1.85 -28.50
N MET A 176 -15.23 -1.89 -27.37
CA MET A 176 -14.42 -0.76 -26.88
C MET A 176 -13.11 -0.54 -27.65
N LEU A 177 -12.61 -1.51 -28.43
CA LEU A 177 -11.32 -1.41 -29.12
C LEU A 177 -11.20 -0.19 -30.06
N PRO A 178 -12.22 0.23 -30.83
CA PRO A 178 -12.13 1.46 -31.64
C PRO A 178 -11.86 2.70 -30.78
N PHE A 179 -12.49 2.84 -29.62
CA PHE A 179 -12.33 3.97 -28.71
C PHE A 179 -10.97 3.97 -28.01
N LEU A 180 -10.45 2.78 -27.67
CA LEU A 180 -9.08 2.63 -27.15
C LEU A 180 -8.03 3.08 -28.17
N ARG A 181 -8.23 2.75 -29.47
CA ARG A 181 -7.33 3.16 -30.56
C ARG A 181 -7.43 4.65 -30.89
N ALA A 182 -8.60 5.24 -30.68
CA ALA A 182 -8.85 6.67 -30.87
C ALA A 182 -8.44 7.54 -29.68
N ASN A 183 -7.84 6.94 -28.62
CA ASN A 183 -7.43 7.66 -27.43
C ASN A 183 -6.48 8.83 -27.79
N PRO A 184 -6.75 10.07 -27.32
CA PRO A 184 -6.00 11.26 -27.74
C PRO A 184 -4.59 11.33 -27.13
N GLY A 185 -4.20 10.39 -26.29
CA GLY A 185 -2.90 10.38 -25.61
C GLY A 185 -2.79 11.36 -24.42
N ARG A 186 -3.90 11.98 -24.07
CA ARG A 186 -4.00 12.91 -22.93
C ARG A 186 -5.44 12.97 -22.42
N MET A 187 -5.59 13.45 -21.20
CA MET A 187 -6.92 13.74 -20.65
C MET A 187 -7.33 15.15 -21.06
N GLU A 188 -8.41 15.30 -21.84
CA GLU A 188 -8.86 16.60 -22.37
C GLU A 188 -9.66 17.40 -21.34
N ALA A 189 -10.40 16.75 -20.46
CA ALA A 189 -11.26 17.39 -19.46
C ALA A 189 -10.50 17.70 -18.14
N ILE A 190 -9.34 18.37 -18.21
CA ILE A 190 -8.59 18.80 -17.03
C ILE A 190 -8.94 20.26 -16.70
N GLN A 191 -9.54 20.49 -15.53
CA GLN A 191 -9.93 21.82 -15.07
C GLN A 191 -8.83 22.55 -14.29
N VAL A 192 -7.73 21.89 -13.97
CA VAL A 192 -6.61 22.47 -13.24
C VAL A 192 -5.68 23.18 -14.22
N GLY A 193 -5.25 24.43 -13.93
CA GLY A 193 -4.39 25.27 -14.80
C GLY A 193 -2.98 24.70 -15.06
N MET A 194 -2.90 23.41 -15.35
CA MET A 194 -1.71 22.67 -15.75
C MET A 194 -1.91 22.12 -17.15
N MET A 195 -0.81 21.96 -17.89
CA MET A 195 -0.83 21.15 -19.11
C MET A 195 -1.24 19.73 -18.75
N ALA A 196 -2.18 19.17 -19.49
CA ALA A 196 -2.56 17.77 -19.38
C ALA A 196 -1.31 16.88 -19.51
N PRO A 197 -1.10 15.89 -18.62
CA PRO A 197 -0.02 14.93 -18.85
C PRO A 197 -0.20 14.22 -20.19
N ASP A 198 0.88 14.05 -20.94
CA ASP A 198 0.91 13.21 -22.13
C ASP A 198 0.84 11.74 -21.69
N GLU A 199 -0.33 11.29 -21.30
CA GLU A 199 -0.60 9.92 -20.88
C GLU A 199 -1.97 9.46 -21.37
N ALA A 200 -1.99 8.35 -22.11
CA ALA A 200 -3.21 7.77 -22.68
C ALA A 200 -3.98 6.97 -21.63
N HIS A 201 -4.69 7.66 -20.74
CA HIS A 201 -5.56 7.02 -19.77
C HIS A 201 -6.73 6.30 -20.43
N LEU A 202 -7.06 5.10 -19.95
CA LEU A 202 -8.24 4.34 -20.40
C LEU A 202 -9.53 5.17 -20.27
N GLU A 203 -9.62 5.93 -19.19
CA GLU A 203 -10.79 6.75 -18.86
C GLU A 203 -11.07 7.80 -19.93
N ALA A 204 -10.05 8.32 -20.61
CA ALA A 204 -10.26 9.17 -21.79
C ALA A 204 -10.95 8.43 -22.95
N SER A 205 -10.68 7.13 -23.12
CA SER A 205 -11.39 6.31 -24.11
C SER A 205 -12.84 6.05 -23.72
N LEU A 206 -13.17 5.99 -22.43
CA LEU A 206 -14.57 5.94 -21.98
C LEU A 206 -15.32 7.23 -22.33
N GLN A 207 -14.66 8.40 -22.19
CA GLN A 207 -15.25 9.68 -22.59
C GLN A 207 -15.58 9.72 -24.08
N ILE A 208 -14.67 9.25 -24.94
CA ILE A 208 -14.93 9.15 -26.40
C ILE A 208 -16.11 8.25 -26.69
N ALA A 209 -16.25 7.13 -25.97
CA ALA A 209 -17.38 6.24 -26.14
C ALA A 209 -18.71 6.90 -25.71
N LEU A 210 -18.72 7.69 -24.62
CA LEU A 210 -19.87 8.49 -24.18
C LEU A 210 -20.27 9.53 -25.24
N GLU A 211 -19.30 10.22 -25.84
CA GLU A 211 -19.52 11.21 -26.91
C GLU A 211 -20.04 10.58 -28.21
N ALA A 212 -19.84 9.27 -28.39
CA ALA A 212 -20.38 8.47 -29.45
C ALA A 212 -21.74 7.77 -29.08
N ASP A 213 -22.45 8.31 -28.09
CA ASP A 213 -23.76 7.85 -27.61
C ASP A 213 -23.76 6.41 -27.02
N HIS A 214 -22.59 5.91 -26.56
CA HIS A 214 -22.53 4.64 -25.83
C HIS A 214 -22.75 4.84 -24.33
N GLU A 215 -23.57 4.00 -23.73
CA GLU A 215 -23.74 3.99 -22.28
C GLU A 215 -22.60 3.23 -21.59
N ILE A 216 -21.97 3.84 -20.58
CA ILE A 216 -20.95 3.22 -19.72
C ILE A 216 -21.54 2.97 -18.33
N GLY A 217 -21.36 1.76 -17.82
CA GLY A 217 -21.88 1.37 -16.50
C GLY A 217 -21.04 1.92 -15.36
N ALA A 218 -21.71 2.25 -14.26
CA ALA A 218 -21.12 2.70 -12.99
C ALA A 218 -21.45 1.70 -11.88
N ALA A 219 -20.57 0.77 -11.58
CA ALA A 219 -20.69 -0.14 -10.45
C ALA A 219 -20.01 0.47 -9.22
N GLN A 220 -20.60 0.30 -8.03
CA GLN A 220 -20.06 0.86 -6.80
C GLN A 220 -19.12 -0.13 -6.12
N ALA A 221 -17.93 0.34 -5.74
CA ALA A 221 -16.96 -0.42 -4.96
C ALA A 221 -17.33 -0.46 -3.47
N GLY A 222 -16.91 -1.51 -2.80
CA GLY A 222 -17.01 -1.61 -1.35
C GLY A 222 -16.02 -0.69 -0.63
N ALA A 223 -16.25 -0.47 0.66
CA ALA A 223 -15.41 0.39 1.51
C ALA A 223 -13.98 -0.12 1.72
N THR A 224 -13.72 -1.39 1.43
CA THR A 224 -12.40 -2.02 1.62
C THR A 224 -11.44 -1.79 0.46
N LEU A 225 -11.97 -1.34 -0.70
CA LEU A 225 -11.15 -1.06 -1.87
C LEU A 225 -10.14 0.06 -1.59
N GLN A 226 -8.87 -0.16 -1.98
CA GLN A 226 -7.78 0.81 -1.80
C GLN A 226 -6.97 0.96 -3.09
N ASP A 227 -6.63 2.19 -3.40
CA ASP A 227 -5.68 2.54 -4.47
C ASP A 227 -4.32 2.88 -3.85
N LEU A 228 -3.27 2.17 -4.24
CA LEU A 228 -1.93 2.31 -3.67
C LEU A 228 -1.06 3.29 -4.50
N ASP A 229 -1.49 4.51 -4.69
CA ASP A 229 -0.76 5.48 -5.51
C ASP A 229 0.40 6.18 -4.76
N LYS A 230 0.32 6.31 -3.43
CA LYS A 230 1.27 7.07 -2.58
C LYS A 230 1.63 6.30 -1.31
N PRO A 231 2.75 6.63 -0.62
CA PRO A 231 3.19 5.91 0.59
C PRO A 231 2.12 5.79 1.67
N TRP A 232 1.35 6.85 1.93
CA TRP A 232 0.27 6.81 2.93
C TRP A 232 -0.90 5.92 2.51
N HIS A 233 -1.15 5.74 1.21
CA HIS A 233 -2.15 4.77 0.75
C HIS A 233 -1.74 3.33 1.09
N LEU A 234 -0.42 3.02 1.07
CA LEU A 234 0.07 1.72 1.53
C LEU A 234 -0.17 1.52 3.04
N LEU A 235 0.00 2.58 3.86
CA LEU A 235 -0.30 2.53 5.28
C LEU A 235 -1.81 2.30 5.51
N GLN A 236 -2.66 3.08 4.82
CA GLN A 236 -4.12 2.95 4.87
C GLN A 236 -4.59 1.57 4.43
N ALA A 237 -4.03 1.05 3.33
CA ALA A 237 -4.38 -0.27 2.81
C ALA A 237 -4.04 -1.38 3.81
N ASN A 238 -2.90 -1.31 4.49
CA ASN A 238 -2.54 -2.28 5.52
C ASN A 238 -3.52 -2.24 6.71
N TYR A 239 -3.87 -1.06 7.20
CA TYR A 239 -4.86 -0.90 8.26
C TYR A 239 -6.25 -1.40 7.87
N ALA A 240 -6.73 -1.00 6.70
CA ALA A 240 -8.06 -1.41 6.23
C ALA A 240 -8.14 -2.91 5.96
N TRP A 241 -7.12 -3.47 5.30
CA TRP A 241 -7.09 -4.89 4.96
C TRP A 241 -6.84 -5.78 6.18
N GLY A 242 -5.94 -5.39 7.08
CA GLY A 242 -5.72 -6.07 8.34
C GLY A 242 -7.01 -6.15 9.17
N ARG A 243 -7.73 -5.04 9.27
CA ARG A 243 -9.06 -5.01 9.92
C ARG A 243 -10.06 -5.92 9.20
N HIS A 244 -10.15 -5.87 7.88
CA HIS A 244 -11.03 -6.73 7.08
C HIS A 244 -10.77 -8.22 7.33
N LEU A 245 -9.51 -8.64 7.39
CA LEU A 245 -9.12 -10.02 7.63
C LEU A 245 -9.45 -10.50 9.06
N LEU A 246 -9.30 -9.62 10.04
CA LEU A 246 -9.34 -10.00 11.46
C LEU A 246 -10.69 -9.74 12.14
N GLN A 247 -11.48 -8.75 11.70
CA GLN A 247 -12.75 -8.41 12.34
C GLN A 247 -13.82 -9.52 12.23
N SER A 248 -13.71 -10.39 11.22
CA SER A 248 -14.63 -11.51 11.02
C SER A 248 -14.27 -12.77 11.81
N MET A 249 -13.21 -12.72 12.63
CA MET A 249 -12.83 -13.87 13.47
C MET A 249 -13.83 -14.07 14.60
N GLU A 250 -14.42 -15.25 14.66
CA GLU A 250 -15.39 -15.67 15.70
C GLU A 250 -14.79 -16.66 16.70
N ARG A 251 -13.57 -17.16 16.41
CA ARG A 251 -12.84 -18.11 17.26
C ARG A 251 -11.35 -18.04 16.99
N SER A 252 -10.58 -18.42 17.99
CA SER A 252 -9.13 -18.62 17.80
C SER A 252 -8.87 -19.86 16.96
N ASN A 253 -7.83 -19.78 16.11
CA ASN A 253 -7.33 -20.89 15.34
C ASN A 253 -5.81 -21.02 15.56
N MET A 254 -5.38 -22.20 15.98
CA MET A 254 -4.04 -22.44 16.46
C MET A 254 -3.50 -23.72 15.81
N ALA A 255 -2.31 -23.64 15.21
CA ALA A 255 -1.66 -24.85 14.72
C ALA A 255 -1.28 -25.77 15.88
N ASP A 256 -1.26 -27.10 15.64
CA ASP A 256 -1.00 -28.10 16.68
C ASP A 256 0.35 -27.93 17.40
N THR A 257 1.33 -27.33 16.74
CA THR A 257 2.67 -27.08 17.29
C THR A 257 2.83 -25.71 17.93
N ALA A 258 1.81 -24.85 17.87
CA ALA A 258 1.82 -23.54 18.49
C ALA A 258 1.63 -23.65 20.02
N LYS A 259 2.16 -22.68 20.76
CA LYS A 259 2.12 -22.64 22.22
C LYS A 259 1.60 -21.31 22.73
N ILE A 260 0.70 -21.38 23.72
CA ILE A 260 0.22 -20.21 24.48
C ILE A 260 0.49 -20.44 25.96
N SER A 261 1.19 -19.50 26.60
CA SER A 261 1.38 -19.53 28.03
C SER A 261 0.06 -19.31 28.80
N LYS A 262 -0.13 -20.03 29.89
CA LYS A 262 -1.23 -19.80 30.83
C LYS A 262 -1.14 -18.42 31.53
N ARG A 263 -0.01 -17.75 31.46
CA ARG A 263 0.23 -16.41 32.03
C ARG A 263 0.10 -15.29 30.99
N ALA A 264 -0.30 -15.60 29.76
CA ALA A 264 -0.68 -14.60 28.79
C ALA A 264 -2.14 -14.16 29.02
N THR A 265 -2.40 -12.87 28.79
CA THR A 265 -3.76 -12.29 28.80
C THR A 265 -4.19 -12.06 27.37
N ILE A 266 -5.32 -12.65 26.96
CA ILE A 266 -5.83 -12.56 25.59
C ILE A 266 -7.28 -12.11 25.63
N ASN A 267 -7.55 -10.88 25.17
CA ASN A 267 -8.87 -10.24 25.11
C ASN A 267 -9.41 -10.21 23.68
N GLY A 268 -9.35 -11.32 22.97
CA GLY A 268 -9.81 -11.43 21.58
C GLY A 268 -9.52 -12.82 21.02
N TYR A 269 -9.55 -12.92 19.70
CA TYR A 269 -9.23 -14.16 19.00
C TYR A 269 -7.84 -14.11 18.40
N VAL A 270 -7.15 -15.25 18.39
CA VAL A 270 -5.80 -15.36 17.87
C VAL A 270 -5.72 -16.41 16.78
N LEU A 271 -5.08 -16.05 15.65
CA LEU A 271 -4.65 -16.99 14.62
C LEU A 271 -3.15 -17.20 14.78
N ILE A 272 -2.71 -18.43 15.06
CA ILE A 272 -1.30 -18.72 15.36
C ILE A 272 -0.78 -19.81 14.44
N GLY A 273 0.27 -19.49 13.70
CA GLY A 273 0.96 -20.40 12.81
C GLY A 273 1.79 -21.48 13.54
N ALA A 274 2.21 -22.48 12.79
CA ALA A 274 2.98 -23.61 13.32
C ALA A 274 4.29 -23.15 14.00
N ASN A 275 4.65 -23.82 15.11
CA ASN A 275 5.86 -23.59 15.90
C ASN A 275 5.98 -22.18 16.51
N SER A 276 4.87 -21.44 16.60
CA SER A 276 4.85 -20.09 17.17
C SER A 276 4.48 -20.11 18.64
N GLU A 277 4.90 -19.09 19.37
CA GLU A 277 4.78 -19.01 20.82
C GLU A 277 4.20 -17.66 21.27
N ILE A 278 3.17 -17.70 22.10
CA ILE A 278 2.75 -16.59 22.96
C ILE A 278 3.21 -16.93 24.38
N GLY A 279 4.22 -16.19 24.86
CA GLY A 279 4.90 -16.47 26.10
C GLY A 279 4.28 -15.78 27.33
N ASP A 280 5.00 -15.88 28.45
CA ASP A 280 4.59 -15.36 29.73
C ASP A 280 4.45 -13.83 29.72
N GLY A 281 3.37 -13.36 30.36
CA GLY A 281 3.11 -11.94 30.57
C GLY A 281 2.72 -11.16 29.30
N VAL A 282 2.55 -11.82 28.16
CA VAL A 282 2.07 -11.18 26.93
C VAL A 282 0.63 -10.74 27.12
N ILE A 283 0.31 -9.54 26.65
CA ILE A 283 -1.04 -8.97 26.61
C ILE A 283 -1.47 -8.80 25.17
N ILE A 284 -2.64 -9.33 24.81
CA ILE A 284 -3.28 -9.17 23.51
C ILE A 284 -4.65 -8.54 23.71
N GLU A 285 -4.89 -7.36 23.15
CA GLU A 285 -6.07 -6.56 23.42
C GLU A 285 -7.20 -6.72 22.39
N GLY A 286 -7.03 -7.56 21.39
CA GLY A 286 -8.05 -7.84 20.38
C GLY A 286 -7.68 -8.99 19.45
N ASN A 287 -8.26 -9.00 18.26
CA ASN A 287 -7.96 -10.04 17.29
C ASN A 287 -6.57 -9.82 16.68
N VAL A 288 -5.75 -10.87 16.63
CA VAL A 288 -4.40 -10.82 16.05
C VAL A 288 -4.08 -12.05 15.20
N TRP A 289 -3.21 -11.87 14.23
CA TRP A 289 -2.64 -12.97 13.46
C TRP A 289 -1.13 -13.02 13.68
N ILE A 290 -0.61 -14.18 14.10
CA ILE A 290 0.80 -14.47 14.28
C ILE A 290 1.18 -15.59 13.31
N GLY A 291 2.13 -15.34 12.42
CA GLY A 291 2.63 -16.28 11.43
C GLY A 291 3.36 -17.47 12.05
N LYS A 292 4.06 -18.26 11.21
CA LYS A 292 4.79 -19.48 11.62
C LYS A 292 6.15 -19.13 12.21
N ASN A 293 6.65 -20.00 13.13
CA ASN A 293 7.97 -19.86 13.74
C ASN A 293 8.21 -18.49 14.42
N SER A 294 7.18 -17.83 14.87
CA SER A 294 7.23 -16.49 15.46
C SER A 294 7.03 -16.54 16.97
N ARG A 295 7.70 -15.63 17.67
CA ARG A 295 7.68 -15.59 19.14
C ARG A 295 7.24 -14.20 19.63
N VAL A 296 6.14 -14.18 20.38
CA VAL A 296 5.66 -13.00 21.11
C VAL A 296 5.77 -13.32 22.58
N VAL A 297 6.76 -12.74 23.28
CA VAL A 297 7.15 -13.22 24.60
C VAL A 297 7.60 -12.07 25.52
N GLN A 298 7.79 -12.39 26.82
CA GLN A 298 8.41 -11.51 27.82
C GLN A 298 7.68 -10.16 27.97
N GLY A 299 6.37 -10.23 28.19
CA GLY A 299 5.56 -9.04 28.49
C GLY A 299 5.29 -8.13 27.29
N ALA A 300 5.45 -8.62 26.06
CA ALA A 300 5.07 -7.85 24.87
C ALA A 300 3.56 -7.57 24.86
N ILE A 301 3.16 -6.42 24.33
CA ILE A 301 1.78 -5.95 24.23
C ILE A 301 1.40 -5.85 22.78
N LEU A 302 0.31 -6.49 22.37
CA LEU A 302 -0.28 -6.39 21.05
C LEU A 302 -1.68 -5.80 21.18
N GLU A 303 -1.91 -4.69 20.52
CA GLU A 303 -3.25 -4.13 20.42
C GLU A 303 -4.11 -4.89 19.41
N LYS A 304 -5.32 -4.41 19.13
CA LYS A 304 -6.25 -5.08 18.20
C LYS A 304 -5.83 -4.94 16.74
N ASN A 305 -6.22 -5.91 15.93
CA ASN A 305 -6.00 -5.95 14.47
C ASN A 305 -4.51 -5.98 14.06
N VAL A 306 -3.63 -6.51 14.90
CA VAL A 306 -2.20 -6.65 14.59
C VAL A 306 -1.95 -7.91 13.79
N ILE A 307 -1.12 -7.81 12.76
CA ILE A 307 -0.61 -8.93 11.96
C ILE A 307 0.90 -9.03 12.14
N ILE A 308 1.38 -10.20 12.54
CA ILE A 308 2.81 -10.51 12.65
C ILE A 308 3.12 -11.64 11.65
N GLY A 309 4.11 -11.44 10.81
CA GLY A 309 4.57 -12.41 9.80
C GLY A 309 5.29 -13.62 10.38
N ASP A 310 5.92 -14.38 9.50
CA ASP A 310 6.67 -15.60 9.84
C ASP A 310 8.08 -15.25 10.38
N HIS A 311 8.60 -16.13 11.27
CA HIS A 311 9.96 -16.01 11.83
C HIS A 311 10.24 -14.71 12.60
N CYS A 312 9.23 -14.07 13.16
CA CYS A 312 9.36 -12.83 13.91
C CYS A 312 9.68 -13.08 15.39
N THR A 313 10.31 -12.08 16.01
CA THR A 313 10.46 -12.05 17.47
C THR A 313 10.01 -10.70 18.00
N VAL A 314 8.98 -10.70 18.86
CA VAL A 314 8.49 -9.52 19.59
C VAL A 314 8.62 -9.82 21.08
N ARG A 315 9.41 -9.02 21.82
CA ARG A 315 9.75 -9.35 23.21
C ARG A 315 10.13 -8.16 24.07
N ARG A 316 10.28 -8.41 25.37
CA ARG A 316 10.80 -7.45 26.35
C ARG A 316 10.01 -6.14 26.36
N TYR A 317 8.71 -6.27 26.64
CA TYR A 317 7.80 -5.14 26.78
C TYR A 317 7.71 -4.25 25.52
N ALA A 318 7.94 -4.81 24.34
CA ALA A 318 7.62 -4.12 23.12
C ALA A 318 6.12 -3.98 22.96
N GLN A 319 5.66 -2.83 22.50
CA GLN A 319 4.26 -2.52 22.22
C GLN A 319 4.05 -2.42 20.70
N ILE A 320 3.03 -3.13 20.20
CA ILE A 320 2.60 -3.06 18.82
C ILE A 320 1.19 -2.51 18.79
N GLU A 321 1.03 -1.32 18.23
CA GLU A 321 -0.23 -0.59 18.22
C GLU A 321 -1.25 -1.13 17.21
N GLU A 322 -2.52 -0.72 17.42
CA GLU A 322 -3.67 -1.14 16.62
C GLU A 322 -3.41 -1.07 15.11
N GLY A 323 -3.78 -2.14 14.41
CA GLY A 323 -3.72 -2.23 12.95
C GLY A 323 -2.33 -2.40 12.37
N SER A 324 -1.30 -2.44 13.20
CA SER A 324 0.08 -2.59 12.73
C SER A 324 0.32 -3.93 12.04
N VAL A 325 1.16 -3.89 11.00
CA VAL A 325 1.54 -5.07 10.22
C VAL A 325 3.06 -5.22 10.27
N ILE A 326 3.50 -6.34 10.84
CA ILE A 326 4.92 -6.69 11.00
C ILE A 326 5.27 -7.76 9.98
N GLY A 327 6.18 -7.46 9.07
CA GLY A 327 6.67 -8.35 8.02
C GLY A 327 7.47 -9.53 8.55
N ASP A 328 7.76 -10.48 7.67
CA ASP A 328 8.52 -11.68 8.06
C ASP A 328 9.92 -11.34 8.58
N ARG A 329 10.44 -12.18 9.48
CA ARG A 329 11.79 -12.10 10.03
C ARG A 329 12.14 -10.76 10.69
N CYS A 330 11.14 -10.06 11.20
CA CYS A 330 11.36 -8.85 11.99
C CYS A 330 11.75 -9.19 13.44
N PHE A 331 12.60 -8.33 14.00
CA PHE A 331 13.04 -8.44 15.37
C PHE A 331 12.73 -7.15 16.12
N ILE A 332 11.79 -7.22 17.09
CA ILE A 332 11.28 -6.07 17.84
C ILE A 332 11.38 -6.35 19.33
N GLY A 333 11.83 -5.38 20.11
CA GLY A 333 11.88 -5.62 21.53
C GLY A 333 12.54 -4.52 22.34
N HIS A 334 12.68 -4.79 23.62
CA HIS A 334 13.24 -3.91 24.62
C HIS A 334 12.57 -2.54 24.63
N CYS A 335 11.27 -2.54 24.95
CA CYS A 335 10.45 -1.33 25.04
C CYS A 335 10.39 -0.52 23.72
N ALA A 336 10.47 -1.18 22.58
CA ALA A 336 10.19 -0.55 21.31
C ALA A 336 8.68 -0.41 21.10
N GLU A 337 8.25 0.75 20.63
CA GLU A 337 6.86 1.06 20.27
C GLU A 337 6.73 1.14 18.75
N VAL A 338 5.76 0.42 18.21
CA VAL A 338 5.58 0.30 16.76
C VAL A 338 4.14 0.58 16.38
N ALA A 339 3.93 1.59 15.54
CA ALA A 339 2.66 1.93 14.93
C ALA A 339 2.80 2.00 13.41
N GLY A 340 2.20 1.06 12.67
CA GLY A 340 2.19 1.07 11.21
C GLY A 340 2.70 -0.21 10.56
N VAL A 341 3.56 -0.08 9.55
CA VAL A 341 3.99 -1.21 8.72
C VAL A 341 5.51 -1.38 8.77
N LEU A 342 5.96 -2.52 9.25
CA LEU A 342 7.33 -2.96 9.10
C LEU A 342 7.37 -4.01 7.98
N MET A 343 8.13 -3.76 6.92
CA MET A 343 8.34 -4.76 5.88
C MET A 343 9.28 -5.86 6.39
N ARG A 344 9.57 -6.87 5.60
CA ARG A 344 10.37 -8.02 6.05
C ARG A 344 11.79 -7.63 6.49
N ASN A 345 12.39 -8.42 7.38
CA ASN A 345 13.77 -8.28 7.87
C ASN A 345 14.07 -6.97 8.60
N VAL A 346 13.09 -6.29 9.19
CA VAL A 346 13.34 -5.06 9.97
C VAL A 346 13.86 -5.41 11.36
N TYR A 347 14.92 -4.71 11.79
CA TYR A 347 15.43 -4.75 13.14
C TYR A 347 15.08 -3.44 13.86
N ALA A 348 14.17 -3.50 14.85
CA ALA A 348 13.63 -2.39 15.62
C ALA A 348 13.71 -2.71 17.12
N TYR A 349 14.91 -2.59 17.69
CA TYR A 349 15.19 -2.97 19.06
C TYR A 349 15.69 -1.76 19.85
N HIS A 350 15.68 -1.83 21.18
CA HIS A 350 16.18 -0.80 22.07
C HIS A 350 15.41 0.54 22.09
N TYR A 351 14.20 0.49 22.73
CA TYR A 351 13.42 1.65 23.15
C TYR A 351 13.30 2.77 22.11
N GLY A 352 13.02 2.41 20.86
CA GLY A 352 12.67 3.36 19.80
C GLY A 352 11.16 3.52 19.67
N GLU A 353 10.72 4.63 19.10
CA GLU A 353 9.35 4.90 18.71
C GLU A 353 9.28 4.95 17.18
N TYR A 354 8.51 4.06 16.59
CA TYR A 354 8.43 3.89 15.14
C TYR A 354 7.01 4.05 14.65
N TRP A 355 6.71 5.17 14.03
CA TRP A 355 5.40 5.42 13.43
C TRP A 355 5.49 5.67 11.93
N GLY A 356 4.81 4.85 11.14
CA GLY A 356 4.75 4.95 9.69
C GLY A 356 5.09 3.65 8.94
N ILE A 357 5.92 3.72 7.92
CA ILE A 357 6.34 2.55 7.16
C ILE A 357 7.86 2.42 7.15
N LEU A 358 8.36 1.30 7.65
CA LEU A 358 9.76 0.92 7.57
C LEU A 358 9.94 -0.10 6.44
N GLY A 359 10.73 0.26 5.43
CA GLY A 359 11.04 -0.57 4.28
C GLY A 359 11.78 -1.86 4.65
N GLU A 360 12.00 -2.71 3.67
CA GLU A 360 12.67 -3.99 3.85
C GLU A 360 14.09 -3.81 4.37
N ALA A 361 14.47 -4.65 5.34
CA ALA A 361 15.80 -4.70 5.93
C ALA A 361 16.30 -3.35 6.53
N CYS A 362 15.37 -2.54 7.04
CA CYS A 362 15.73 -1.40 7.86
C CYS A 362 16.36 -1.87 9.17
N ASP A 363 17.43 -1.19 9.59
CA ASP A 363 18.17 -1.47 10.82
C ASP A 363 18.20 -0.21 11.69
N LEU A 364 17.38 -0.18 12.75
CA LEU A 364 17.13 1.01 13.56
C LEU A 364 18.00 1.01 14.81
N GLY A 365 18.84 2.03 14.94
CA GLY A 365 19.67 2.27 16.13
C GLY A 365 18.82 2.55 17.38
N ALA A 366 19.41 2.30 18.55
CA ALA A 366 18.76 2.52 19.85
C ALA A 366 18.20 3.96 19.96
N ALA A 367 17.01 4.10 20.53
CA ALA A 367 16.32 5.37 20.71
C ALA A 367 16.14 6.19 19.41
N THR A 368 15.98 5.50 18.28
CA THR A 368 15.48 6.16 17.07
C THR A 368 14.01 6.53 17.28
N VAL A 369 13.64 7.78 17.00
CA VAL A 369 12.28 8.30 17.16
C VAL A 369 11.75 8.81 15.84
N CYS A 370 10.57 8.33 15.44
CA CYS A 370 9.76 8.88 14.36
C CYS A 370 8.70 9.80 14.98
N GLY A 371 8.97 11.10 15.04
CA GLY A 371 8.02 12.08 15.59
C GLY A 371 6.70 12.06 14.82
N ASN A 372 5.58 12.09 15.53
CA ASN A 372 4.24 11.96 14.98
C ASN A 372 3.37 13.23 15.19
N LEU A 373 3.81 14.17 16.03
CA LEU A 373 3.12 15.42 16.30
C LEU A 373 3.96 16.61 15.87
N ARG A 374 3.32 17.56 15.18
CA ARG A 374 3.89 18.86 14.89
C ARG A 374 3.57 19.85 16.02
N PHE A 375 4.42 20.84 16.25
CA PHE A 375 4.20 21.85 17.28
C PHE A 375 2.99 22.76 17.02
N ASP A 376 2.48 22.78 15.78
CA ASP A 376 1.31 23.53 15.37
C ASP A 376 0.03 22.67 15.28
N ASP A 377 0.08 21.44 15.80
CA ASP A 377 -0.99 20.41 15.71
C ASP A 377 -1.47 20.14 14.28
N GLY A 378 -0.70 20.59 13.29
CA GLY A 378 -1.03 20.48 11.87
C GLY A 378 -0.62 19.17 11.22
N GLN A 379 -1.01 19.01 9.96
CA GLN A 379 -0.64 17.90 9.11
C GLN A 379 0.53 18.29 8.19
N THR A 380 1.46 17.36 7.99
CA THR A 380 2.60 17.59 7.10
C THR A 380 2.15 17.61 5.64
N VAL A 381 2.58 18.64 4.91
CA VAL A 381 2.36 18.75 3.47
C VAL A 381 3.48 18.03 2.72
N HIS A 382 3.12 17.02 1.96
CA HIS A 382 4.07 16.22 1.18
C HIS A 382 4.27 16.77 -0.23
N GLN A 383 5.49 16.70 -0.74
CA GLN A 383 5.78 16.89 -2.16
C GLN A 383 5.64 15.55 -2.89
N VAL A 384 4.85 15.52 -3.97
CA VAL A 384 4.60 14.34 -4.80
C VAL A 384 4.68 14.74 -6.26
N CYS A 385 5.77 14.38 -6.95
CA CYS A 385 5.96 14.67 -8.38
C CYS A 385 5.64 16.13 -8.76
N GLY A 386 6.07 17.10 -7.93
CA GLY A 386 5.85 18.52 -8.16
C GLY A 386 4.55 19.11 -7.58
N HIS A 387 3.68 18.28 -7.05
CA HIS A 387 2.43 18.70 -6.36
C HIS A 387 2.58 18.69 -4.84
N ARG A 388 1.73 19.47 -4.17
CA ARG A 388 1.65 19.51 -2.71
C ARG A 388 0.36 18.82 -2.27
N GLU A 389 0.48 17.79 -1.43
CA GLU A 389 -0.64 17.01 -0.95
C GLU A 389 -0.58 16.86 0.58
N THR A 390 -1.74 16.86 1.22
CA THR A 390 -1.87 16.61 2.65
C THR A 390 -2.82 15.43 2.83
N PRO A 391 -2.30 14.23 3.12
CA PRO A 391 -3.14 13.06 3.30
C PRO A 391 -3.99 13.15 4.56
N LEU A 392 -5.17 12.53 4.54
CA LEU A 392 -6.07 12.44 5.68
C LEU A 392 -5.50 11.54 6.79
N LEU A 393 -4.78 10.48 6.40
CA LEU A 393 -4.11 9.55 7.32
C LEU A 393 -2.63 9.45 6.95
N GLY A 394 -1.75 9.43 7.96
CA GLY A 394 -0.31 9.24 7.75
C GLY A 394 0.45 10.47 7.28
N ALA A 395 -0.15 11.67 7.33
CA ALA A 395 0.56 12.90 6.97
C ALA A 395 1.85 13.10 7.76
N ASN A 396 1.82 12.81 9.06
CA ASN A 396 2.96 12.96 9.97
C ASN A 396 3.79 11.67 10.11
N ALA A 397 3.43 10.57 9.43
CA ALA A 397 4.16 9.32 9.48
C ALA A 397 5.55 9.43 8.85
N ALA A 398 6.52 8.69 9.36
CA ALA A 398 7.82 8.52 8.72
C ALA A 398 7.75 7.41 7.65
N TYR A 399 8.42 7.65 6.51
CA TYR A 399 8.45 6.71 5.39
C TYR A 399 9.89 6.37 5.03
N LEU A 400 10.41 5.28 5.58
CA LEU A 400 11.77 4.81 5.34
C LEU A 400 11.77 3.78 4.20
N GLY A 401 12.57 4.04 3.18
CA GLY A 401 12.81 3.10 2.09
C GLY A 401 13.60 1.87 2.54
N ASP A 402 13.79 0.92 1.62
CA ASP A 402 14.49 -0.32 1.91
C ASP A 402 15.97 -0.07 2.27
N TYR A 403 16.51 -0.90 3.18
CA TYR A 403 17.91 -0.87 3.60
C TYR A 403 18.34 0.44 4.25
N VAL A 404 17.41 1.21 4.81
CA VAL A 404 17.74 2.40 5.61
C VAL A 404 18.30 1.97 6.96
N ARG A 405 19.37 2.63 7.40
CA ARG A 405 19.93 2.45 8.73
C ARG A 405 19.89 3.75 9.52
N THR A 406 19.64 3.65 10.82
CA THR A 406 19.77 4.79 11.72
C THR A 406 20.80 4.51 12.81
N GLY A 407 21.57 5.51 13.18
CA GLY A 407 22.40 5.50 14.36
C GLY A 407 21.59 5.72 15.64
N VAL A 408 22.21 5.55 16.80
CA VAL A 408 21.56 5.79 18.09
C VAL A 408 21.07 7.24 18.22
N ASN A 409 19.90 7.45 18.84
CA ASN A 409 19.29 8.76 19.04
C ASN A 409 19.04 9.54 17.71
N ALA A 410 18.81 8.86 16.61
CA ALA A 410 18.35 9.52 15.39
C ALA A 410 16.89 9.97 15.56
N ILE A 411 16.56 11.19 15.11
CA ILE A 411 15.22 11.76 15.21
C ILE A 411 14.73 12.09 13.81
N LEU A 412 13.60 11.52 13.42
CA LEU A 412 12.90 11.81 12.17
C LEU A 412 11.69 12.67 12.49
N MET A 413 11.65 13.90 11.98
CA MET A 413 10.52 14.81 12.20
C MET A 413 9.28 14.35 11.43
N PRO A 414 8.06 14.80 11.83
CA PRO A 414 6.81 14.36 11.22
C PRO A 414 6.79 14.47 9.69
N GLY A 415 6.40 13.38 9.02
CA GLY A 415 6.27 13.32 7.56
C GLY A 415 7.56 13.15 6.77
N VAL A 416 8.68 12.88 7.44
CA VAL A 416 9.97 12.68 6.76
C VAL A 416 9.94 11.40 5.91
N LYS A 417 10.48 11.51 4.69
CA LYS A 417 10.74 10.38 3.80
C LYS A 417 12.25 10.19 3.65
N VAL A 418 12.71 8.95 3.80
CA VAL A 418 14.12 8.58 3.63
C VAL A 418 14.24 7.60 2.49
N GLY A 419 15.02 7.96 1.47
CA GLY A 419 15.24 7.11 0.29
C GLY A 419 16.01 5.82 0.61
N PRO A 420 15.85 4.76 -0.22
CA PRO A 420 16.50 3.48 0.01
C PRO A 420 18.03 3.59 0.09
N TYR A 421 18.63 2.64 0.83
CA TYR A 421 20.09 2.56 1.02
C TYR A 421 20.73 3.78 1.70
N SER A 422 19.93 4.58 2.42
CA SER A 422 20.44 5.76 3.15
C SER A 422 20.77 5.44 4.60
N VAL A 423 21.65 6.22 5.18
CA VAL A 423 22.09 6.11 6.58
C VAL A 423 21.87 7.44 7.28
N ILE A 424 21.17 7.39 8.40
CA ILE A 424 21.01 8.54 9.31
C ILE A 424 21.95 8.31 10.49
N GLY A 425 22.97 9.16 10.61
CA GLY A 425 24.00 9.05 11.65
C GLY A 425 23.45 9.25 13.06
N ALA A 426 24.24 8.83 14.05
CA ALA A 426 23.88 8.96 15.46
C ALA A 426 23.63 10.44 15.85
N GLY A 427 22.57 10.69 16.61
CA GLY A 427 22.19 12.02 17.08
C GLY A 427 21.71 12.99 16.00
N ALA A 428 21.50 12.52 14.78
CA ALA A 428 21.01 13.38 13.71
C ALA A 428 19.50 13.64 13.84
N LEU A 429 19.10 14.91 13.70
CA LEU A 429 17.72 15.32 13.55
C LEU A 429 17.45 15.61 12.08
N VAL A 430 16.49 14.89 11.51
CA VAL A 430 16.11 14.97 10.10
C VAL A 430 14.72 15.60 9.99
N ASN A 431 14.64 16.74 9.33
CA ASN A 431 13.40 17.50 9.12
C ASN A 431 13.06 17.72 7.64
N GLU A 432 13.85 17.13 6.73
CA GLU A 432 13.66 17.20 5.28
C GLU A 432 13.70 15.80 4.67
N GLN A 433 13.26 15.67 3.42
CA GLN A 433 13.37 14.41 2.69
C GLN A 433 14.84 14.08 2.41
N VAL A 434 15.23 12.83 2.67
CA VAL A 434 16.58 12.33 2.40
C VAL A 434 16.56 11.53 1.10
N PRO A 435 17.31 11.95 0.07
CA PRO A 435 17.43 11.18 -1.18
C PRO A 435 17.97 9.76 -0.93
N GLU A 436 17.79 8.89 -1.90
CA GLU A 436 18.38 7.55 -1.83
C GLU A 436 19.90 7.57 -1.79
N ARG A 437 20.52 6.54 -1.20
CA ARG A 437 21.98 6.38 -1.12
C ARG A 437 22.72 7.55 -0.44
N THR A 438 22.07 8.19 0.53
CA THR A 438 22.57 9.38 1.20
C THR A 438 23.00 9.04 2.64
N LEU A 439 24.16 9.52 3.05
CA LEU A 439 24.61 9.53 4.45
C LEU A 439 24.36 10.92 5.04
N VAL A 440 23.49 10.97 6.04
CA VAL A 440 23.28 12.17 6.88
C VAL A 440 24.01 11.98 8.20
N TYR A 441 24.85 12.92 8.58
CA TYR A 441 25.53 12.87 9.89
C TYR A 441 25.69 14.27 10.49
N VAL A 442 25.85 14.33 11.80
CA VAL A 442 25.99 15.58 12.54
C VAL A 442 27.47 15.84 12.82
N GLN A 443 27.93 17.04 12.53
CA GLN A 443 29.23 17.52 12.95
C GLN A 443 29.08 18.28 14.27
N GLN A 444 29.57 17.71 15.38
CA GLN A 444 29.46 18.30 16.72
C GLN A 444 30.68 19.11 17.09
N GLN A 445 30.46 20.29 17.66
CA GLN A 445 31.50 21.08 18.32
C GLN A 445 31.54 20.73 19.82
N GLN A 446 32.67 20.26 20.30
CA GLN A 446 32.86 19.91 21.71
C GLN A 446 33.64 20.98 22.44
N ILE A 447 33.17 21.38 23.61
CA ILE A 447 33.90 22.26 24.53
C ILE A 447 34.36 21.40 25.70
N ARG A 448 35.67 21.35 25.93
CA ARG A 448 36.26 20.62 27.05
C ARG A 448 36.71 21.59 28.14
N LYS A 449 36.36 21.31 29.39
CA LYS A 449 36.75 22.05 30.57
C LYS A 449 37.27 21.08 31.63
N THR A 450 38.23 21.50 32.42
CA THR A 450 38.68 20.71 33.58
C THR A 450 37.54 20.59 34.59
N TRP A 451 37.31 19.38 35.07
CA TRP A 451 36.31 19.04 36.08
C TRP A 451 36.94 18.05 37.06
N GLY A 452 36.84 18.30 38.36
CA GLY A 452 37.45 17.45 39.38
C GLY A 452 36.71 17.52 40.71
N PRO A 453 37.16 16.78 41.74
CA PRO A 453 36.54 16.71 43.06
C PRO A 453 36.29 18.08 43.71
N GLU A 454 37.16 19.04 43.49
CA GLU A 454 37.03 20.41 43.98
C GLU A 454 35.76 21.15 43.46
N ARG A 455 35.15 20.66 42.41
CA ARG A 455 33.89 21.19 41.87
C ARG A 455 32.65 20.64 42.58
N TYR A 456 32.81 19.56 43.35
CA TYR A 456 31.72 18.96 44.13
C TYR A 456 31.64 19.51 45.55
N GLY A 457 32.59 20.40 45.95
CA GLY A 457 32.63 20.95 47.31
C GLY A 457 33.13 19.95 48.36
N TRP A 458 34.03 19.06 47.95
CA TRP A 458 34.67 18.03 48.81
C TRP A 458 36.02 18.52 49.29
#